data_1955e84f2616f0b35d8a65500b7efa35
#
_entry.id   1955e84f2616f0b35d8a65500b7efa35
#
_cell.length_a   1.000
_cell.length_b   1.000
_cell.length_c   1.000
_cell.angle_alpha   90.00
_cell.angle_beta   90.00
_cell.angle_gamma   90.00
#
_symmetry.space_group_name_H-M   'P 1'
#
loop_
_entity.id
_entity.type
_entity.pdbx_description
1 polymer ?
#
loop_
_entity_poly.entity_id
_entity_poly.type
_entity_poly.pdbx_seq_one_letter_code
_entity_poly.pdbx_strand_id
1 'polypeptide(L)'
;MSSFGWMKVLESAPERYDRGVHRLSRGRIDDVYRRIAERVAAPARTILDIGCGTGGVSLACAARGAEVFGIDLDAGMLEVARAKPVPGDGTVTFLQLAAAEIEDRFPERTLDAVVSCLAFSELSPEQQAYALKIARTRLRPGGELLIADEVAPRSGARRAWYHLRRAPLIALTYVLTQTTTRPVAGLADAVRTTGFREVTETRIWEDTFVLVHGVRAEAAGASASTEEGS
;
A
#
# COMPACT_ATOMS: atom_id res chain seq x y z
N MET A 1 -6.60 19.50 2.03
CA MET A 1 -5.20 19.99 2.05
C MET A 1 -4.31 18.79 1.82
N SER A 2 -3.71 18.68 0.65
CA SER A 2 -2.69 17.66 0.39
C SER A 2 -1.41 18.12 1.07
N SER A 3 -1.03 17.46 2.11
CA SER A 3 0.10 17.82 2.98
C SER A 3 1.22 16.78 2.94
N PHE A 4 1.10 15.80 2.04
CA PHE A 4 2.06 14.70 1.94
C PHE A 4 3.43 15.09 1.34
N GLY A 5 3.59 16.31 0.80
CA GLY A 5 4.92 16.83 0.45
C GLY A 5 5.91 16.89 1.62
N TRP A 6 5.41 16.78 2.88
CA TRP A 6 6.24 16.67 4.07
C TRP A 6 6.65 15.24 4.44
N MET A 7 6.20 14.23 3.70
CA MET A 7 6.46 12.82 4.02
C MET A 7 7.95 12.55 4.18
N LYS A 8 8.77 12.97 3.22
CA LYS A 8 10.23 12.79 3.29
C LYS A 8 10.91 13.48 4.48
N VAL A 9 10.37 14.62 4.91
CA VAL A 9 10.85 15.30 6.12
C VAL A 9 10.41 14.54 7.39
N LEU A 10 9.24 13.91 7.36
CA LEU A 10 8.78 13.08 8.47
C LEU A 10 9.53 11.76 8.55
N GLU A 11 9.87 11.16 7.42
CA GLU A 11 10.66 9.92 7.34
C GLU A 11 12.07 10.08 7.94
N SER A 12 12.66 11.28 7.85
CA SER A 12 13.94 11.56 8.52
C SER A 12 13.85 11.56 10.05
N ALA A 13 12.66 11.44 10.63
CA ALA A 13 12.43 11.37 12.07
C ALA A 13 11.32 10.34 12.37
N PRO A 14 11.60 9.02 12.26
CA PRO A 14 10.60 7.94 12.38
C PRO A 14 9.75 8.02 13.65
N GLU A 15 10.32 8.43 14.79
CA GLU A 15 9.60 8.59 16.06
C GLU A 15 8.49 9.66 16.00
N ARG A 16 8.59 10.61 15.06
CA ARG A 16 7.61 11.69 14.88
C ARG A 16 6.68 11.44 13.70
N TYR A 17 6.96 10.40 12.90
CA TYR A 17 6.25 10.09 11.67
C TYR A 17 4.74 9.96 11.90
N ASP A 18 4.31 9.08 12.79
CA ASP A 18 2.88 8.85 13.06
C ASP A 18 2.15 10.12 13.44
N ARG A 19 2.73 10.90 14.38
CA ARG A 19 2.14 12.19 14.80
C ARG A 19 2.06 13.17 13.65
N GLY A 20 3.08 13.17 12.78
CA GLY A 20 3.13 14.02 11.60
C GLY A 20 2.05 13.66 10.60
N VAL A 21 1.96 12.40 10.22
CA VAL A 21 0.94 11.88 9.27
C VAL A 21 -0.47 12.07 9.83
N HIS A 22 -0.70 11.74 11.10
CA HIS A 22 -1.98 11.96 11.77
C HIS A 22 -2.39 13.44 11.74
N ARG A 23 -1.47 14.36 12.09
CA ARG A 23 -1.74 15.80 12.07
C ARG A 23 -1.99 16.33 10.66
N LEU A 24 -1.17 15.91 9.67
CA LEU A 24 -1.30 16.33 8.28
C LEU A 24 -2.60 15.82 7.64
N SER A 25 -2.98 14.59 7.95
CA SER A 25 -4.24 14.00 7.50
C SER A 25 -5.45 14.44 8.32
N ARG A 26 -5.25 15.17 9.44
CA ARG A 26 -6.29 15.49 10.45
C ARG A 26 -6.95 14.24 11.01
N GLY A 27 -6.16 13.20 11.30
CA GLY A 27 -6.63 11.91 11.80
C GLY A 27 -7.25 11.00 10.74
N ARG A 28 -7.44 11.48 9.51
CA ARG A 28 -8.13 10.69 8.46
C ARG A 28 -7.33 9.48 7.95
N ILE A 29 -6.02 9.43 8.22
CA ILE A 29 -5.19 8.29 7.84
C ILE A 29 -5.63 7.01 8.56
N ASP A 30 -6.06 7.12 9.82
CA ASP A 30 -6.53 5.98 10.60
C ASP A 30 -7.78 5.34 9.97
N ASP A 31 -8.65 6.16 9.35
CA ASP A 31 -9.78 5.66 8.56
C ASP A 31 -9.34 4.88 7.33
N VAL A 32 -8.21 5.26 6.71
CA VAL A 32 -7.64 4.52 5.57
C VAL A 32 -7.13 3.17 6.04
N TYR A 33 -6.33 3.13 7.11
CA TYR A 33 -5.82 1.89 7.69
C TYR A 33 -6.96 0.93 8.06
N ARG A 34 -8.00 1.46 8.70
CA ARG A 34 -9.19 0.69 9.04
C ARG A 34 -9.91 0.14 7.81
N ARG A 35 -10.13 0.95 6.76
CA ARG A 35 -10.77 0.52 5.50
C ARG A 35 -9.97 -0.57 4.79
N ILE A 36 -8.64 -0.46 4.76
CA ILE A 36 -7.76 -1.49 4.22
C ILE A 36 -7.98 -2.78 5.00
N ALA A 37 -7.85 -2.74 6.33
CA ALA A 37 -8.00 -3.91 7.19
C ALA A 37 -9.41 -4.52 7.10
N GLU A 38 -10.47 -3.71 7.07
CA GLU A 38 -11.85 -4.19 6.89
C GLU A 38 -12.05 -4.94 5.58
N ARG A 39 -11.32 -4.55 4.54
CA ARG A 39 -11.45 -5.19 3.22
C ARG A 39 -10.70 -6.51 3.12
N VAL A 40 -9.47 -6.58 3.65
CA VAL A 40 -8.57 -7.70 3.36
C VAL A 40 -8.27 -8.59 4.57
N ALA A 41 -8.45 -8.11 5.80
CA ALA A 41 -8.03 -8.84 7.00
C ALA A 41 -9.17 -9.65 7.62
N ALA A 42 -8.86 -10.90 7.95
CA ALA A 42 -9.68 -11.83 8.72
C ALA A 42 -8.76 -12.84 9.42
N PRO A 43 -9.25 -13.57 10.43
CA PRO A 43 -8.48 -14.63 11.07
C PRO A 43 -7.90 -15.63 10.05
N ALA A 44 -6.66 -16.05 10.29
CA ALA A 44 -5.89 -16.98 9.46
C ALA A 44 -5.59 -16.51 8.02
N ARG A 45 -5.84 -15.26 7.66
CA ARG A 45 -5.36 -14.69 6.38
C ARG A 45 -3.92 -14.23 6.53
N THR A 46 -3.10 -14.56 5.53
CA THR A 46 -1.69 -14.14 5.43
C THR A 46 -1.60 -12.91 4.51
N ILE A 47 -1.12 -11.81 5.06
CA ILE A 47 -1.08 -10.50 4.38
C ILE A 47 0.35 -9.98 4.29
N LEU A 48 0.75 -9.49 3.13
CA LEU A 48 1.99 -8.75 2.92
C LEU A 48 1.69 -7.26 2.80
N ASP A 49 2.33 -6.45 3.65
CA ASP A 49 2.25 -4.97 3.63
C ASP A 49 3.57 -4.42 3.07
N ILE A 50 3.54 -3.90 1.83
CA ILE A 50 4.71 -3.39 1.11
C ILE A 50 4.90 -1.91 1.40
N GLY A 51 6.07 -1.53 1.95
CA GLY A 51 6.34 -0.19 2.43
C GLY A 51 5.55 0.10 3.70
N CYS A 52 5.62 -0.81 4.68
CA CYS A 52 4.81 -0.76 5.89
C CYS A 52 5.13 0.43 6.82
N GLY A 53 6.29 1.07 6.65
CA GLY A 53 6.75 2.17 7.47
C GLY A 53 6.71 1.83 8.96
N THR A 54 6.02 2.64 9.74
CA THR A 54 5.82 2.44 11.17
C THR A 54 4.70 1.45 11.52
N GLY A 55 4.20 0.67 10.54
CA GLY A 55 3.29 -0.46 10.75
C GLY A 55 1.81 -0.10 10.89
N GLY A 56 1.36 1.07 10.43
CA GLY A 56 -0.03 1.49 10.61
C GLY A 56 -1.06 0.53 10.01
N VAL A 57 -0.89 0.11 8.76
CA VAL A 57 -1.76 -0.88 8.09
C VAL A 57 -1.55 -2.26 8.66
N SER A 58 -0.29 -2.67 8.86
CA SER A 58 0.06 -3.98 9.40
C SER A 58 -0.64 -4.25 10.75
N LEU A 59 -0.57 -3.28 11.67
CA LEU A 59 -1.21 -3.39 12.98
C LEU A 59 -2.75 -3.38 12.89
N ALA A 60 -3.31 -2.58 11.97
CA ALA A 60 -4.76 -2.57 11.75
C ALA A 60 -5.27 -3.92 11.20
N CYS A 61 -4.49 -4.59 10.36
CA CYS A 61 -4.81 -5.93 9.86
C CYS A 61 -4.67 -7.00 10.95
N ALA A 62 -3.61 -6.94 11.76
CA ALA A 62 -3.41 -7.85 12.88
C ALA A 62 -4.50 -7.72 13.94
N ALA A 63 -5.01 -6.52 14.20
CA ALA A 63 -6.16 -6.29 15.09
C ALA A 63 -7.41 -7.10 14.70
N ARG A 64 -7.48 -7.58 13.46
CA ARG A 64 -8.56 -8.41 12.93
C ARG A 64 -8.20 -9.91 12.83
N GLY A 65 -7.12 -10.33 13.47
CA GLY A 65 -6.68 -11.73 13.55
C GLY A 65 -5.85 -12.20 12.35
N ALA A 66 -5.39 -11.32 11.47
CA ALA A 66 -4.54 -11.72 10.35
C ALA A 66 -3.09 -11.98 10.78
N GLU A 67 -2.40 -12.85 10.03
CA GLU A 67 -0.95 -12.96 10.04
C GLU A 67 -0.38 -11.95 9.03
N VAL A 68 0.44 -11.01 9.49
CA VAL A 68 0.92 -9.91 8.64
C VAL A 68 2.44 -9.92 8.57
N PHE A 69 2.96 -9.81 7.36
CA PHE A 69 4.36 -9.53 7.09
C PHE A 69 4.47 -8.09 6.58
N GLY A 70 5.03 -7.20 7.41
CA GLY A 70 5.30 -5.81 7.02
C GLY A 70 6.74 -5.70 6.53
N ILE A 71 6.96 -5.20 5.33
CA ILE A 71 8.29 -4.99 4.77
C ILE A 71 8.54 -3.52 4.49
N ASP A 72 9.75 -3.06 4.82
CA ASP A 72 10.23 -1.71 4.53
C ASP A 72 11.75 -1.71 4.35
N LEU A 73 12.29 -0.72 3.67
CA LEU A 73 13.75 -0.51 3.54
C LEU A 73 14.34 0.26 4.72
N ASP A 74 13.55 1.09 5.37
CA ASP A 74 13.98 1.96 6.44
C ASP A 74 13.99 1.24 7.79
N ALA A 75 15.18 0.95 8.30
CA ALA A 75 15.38 0.28 9.60
C ALA A 75 14.78 1.09 10.76
N GLY A 76 14.87 2.43 10.72
CA GLY A 76 14.32 3.30 11.76
C GLY A 76 12.80 3.26 11.82
N MET A 77 12.14 3.22 10.65
CA MET A 77 10.69 3.00 10.58
C MET A 77 10.29 1.67 11.20
N LEU A 78 11.05 0.61 10.88
CA LEU A 78 10.79 -0.73 11.42
C LEU A 78 11.07 -0.84 12.93
N GLU A 79 12.03 -0.10 13.46
CA GLU A 79 12.24 -0.02 14.91
C GLU A 79 11.02 0.57 15.61
N VAL A 80 10.48 1.67 15.09
CA VAL A 80 9.24 2.27 15.61
C VAL A 80 8.06 1.30 15.49
N ALA A 81 7.95 0.59 14.36
CA ALA A 81 6.89 -0.40 14.14
C ALA A 81 6.94 -1.53 15.17
N ARG A 82 8.14 -2.12 15.39
CA ARG A 82 8.36 -3.21 16.35
C ARG A 82 8.14 -2.82 17.80
N ALA A 83 8.33 -1.54 18.13
CA ALA A 83 8.08 -1.02 19.48
C ALA A 83 6.58 -0.89 19.83
N LYS A 84 5.69 -0.97 18.85
CA LYS A 84 4.24 -0.86 19.07
C LYS A 84 3.65 -2.20 19.50
N PRO A 85 2.67 -2.20 20.43
CA PRO A 85 1.95 -3.42 20.76
C PRO A 85 1.12 -3.90 19.56
N VAL A 86 1.11 -5.20 19.32
CA VAL A 86 0.23 -5.82 18.32
C VAL A 86 -1.16 -5.95 18.93
N PRO A 87 -2.19 -5.31 18.34
CA PRO A 87 -3.54 -5.39 18.88
C PRO A 87 -4.26 -6.66 18.41
N GLY A 88 -5.18 -7.18 19.24
CA GLY A 88 -6.01 -8.35 18.89
C GLY A 88 -5.25 -9.67 18.89
N ASP A 89 -5.77 -10.65 18.15
CA ASP A 89 -5.28 -12.03 18.13
C ASP A 89 -4.37 -12.34 16.91
N GLY A 90 -4.12 -11.36 16.06
CA GLY A 90 -3.24 -11.52 14.91
C GLY A 90 -1.77 -11.40 15.25
N THR A 91 -0.92 -11.60 14.26
CA THR A 91 0.53 -11.49 14.40
C THR A 91 1.12 -10.53 13.37
N VAL A 92 2.23 -9.86 13.71
CA VAL A 92 2.99 -9.06 12.74
C VAL A 92 4.45 -9.41 12.82
N THR A 93 5.04 -9.68 11.65
CA THR A 93 6.48 -9.84 11.48
C THR A 93 7.00 -8.71 10.60
N PHE A 94 7.84 -7.83 11.17
CA PHE A 94 8.46 -6.73 10.43
C PHE A 94 9.84 -7.11 9.90
N LEU A 95 10.04 -7.01 8.58
CA LEU A 95 11.26 -7.40 7.88
C LEU A 95 11.86 -6.21 7.13
N GLN A 96 13.15 -6.00 7.27
CA GLN A 96 13.88 -5.07 6.42
C GLN A 96 14.16 -5.79 5.10
N LEU A 97 13.36 -5.46 4.07
CA LEU A 97 13.34 -6.16 2.80
C LEU A 97 12.95 -5.21 1.67
N ALA A 98 13.70 -5.27 0.57
CA ALA A 98 13.32 -4.57 -0.65
C ALA A 98 12.19 -5.33 -1.39
N ALA A 99 11.39 -4.59 -2.17
CA ALA A 99 10.36 -5.22 -3.01
C ALA A 99 10.96 -6.27 -3.99
N ALA A 100 12.23 -6.09 -4.39
CA ALA A 100 12.95 -7.03 -5.26
C ALA A 100 13.26 -8.38 -4.58
N GLU A 101 13.30 -8.42 -3.25
CA GLU A 101 13.64 -9.62 -2.47
C GLU A 101 12.38 -10.42 -2.03
N ILE A 102 11.19 -9.91 -2.36
CA ILE A 102 9.92 -10.58 -2.02
C ILE A 102 9.87 -11.98 -2.64
N GLU A 103 10.42 -12.15 -3.85
CA GLU A 103 10.42 -13.44 -4.56
C GLU A 103 11.16 -14.53 -3.80
N ASP A 104 12.26 -14.20 -3.16
CA ASP A 104 13.08 -15.15 -2.42
C ASP A 104 12.47 -15.51 -1.06
N ARG A 105 11.67 -14.61 -0.50
CA ARG A 105 11.12 -14.74 0.85
C ARG A 105 9.72 -15.35 0.90
N PHE A 106 8.89 -15.05 -0.09
CA PHE A 106 7.50 -15.50 -0.15
C PHE A 106 7.27 -16.41 -1.34
N PRO A 107 6.86 -17.67 -1.14
CA PRO A 107 6.52 -18.57 -2.24
C PRO A 107 5.35 -18.04 -3.07
N GLU A 108 5.26 -18.50 -4.32
CA GLU A 108 4.13 -18.16 -5.17
C GLU A 108 2.81 -18.68 -4.62
N ARG A 109 1.74 -17.91 -4.81
CA ARG A 109 0.37 -18.30 -4.48
C ARG A 109 0.13 -18.66 -3.00
N THR A 110 0.85 -18.00 -2.10
CA THR A 110 0.71 -18.25 -0.66
C THR A 110 -0.02 -17.13 0.08
N LEU A 111 -0.02 -15.91 -0.47
CA LEU A 111 -0.61 -14.76 0.21
C LEU A 111 -2.10 -14.62 -0.10
N ASP A 112 -2.88 -14.28 0.92
CA ASP A 112 -4.30 -13.95 0.81
C ASP A 112 -4.52 -12.53 0.32
N ALA A 113 -3.68 -11.61 0.78
CA ALA A 113 -3.71 -10.24 0.34
C ALA A 113 -2.30 -9.62 0.29
N VAL A 114 -2.15 -8.64 -0.60
CA VAL A 114 -1.02 -7.71 -0.62
C VAL A 114 -1.58 -6.31 -0.49
N VAL A 115 -1.04 -5.54 0.45
CA VAL A 115 -1.45 -4.16 0.69
C VAL A 115 -0.27 -3.22 0.61
N SER A 116 -0.54 -1.95 0.34
CA SER A 116 0.45 -0.88 0.40
C SER A 116 -0.25 0.45 0.67
N CYS A 117 0.30 1.28 1.54
CA CYS A 117 -0.25 2.59 1.84
C CYS A 117 0.84 3.66 1.86
N LEU A 118 0.71 4.67 0.99
CA LEU A 118 1.64 5.80 0.86
C LEU A 118 3.08 5.43 0.42
N ALA A 119 3.29 4.23 -0.13
CA ALA A 119 4.61 3.80 -0.59
C ALA A 119 4.76 3.82 -2.12
N PHE A 120 3.67 3.64 -2.89
CA PHE A 120 3.75 3.63 -4.35
C PHE A 120 4.14 4.98 -4.96
N SER A 121 3.78 6.10 -4.32
CA SER A 121 4.20 7.46 -4.73
C SER A 121 5.71 7.70 -4.61
N GLU A 122 6.43 6.83 -3.92
CA GLU A 122 7.90 6.89 -3.78
C GLU A 122 8.63 6.04 -4.82
N LEU A 123 7.93 5.09 -5.43
CA LEU A 123 8.48 4.18 -6.42
C LEU A 123 8.53 4.81 -7.82
N SER A 124 9.56 4.51 -8.60
CA SER A 124 9.57 4.80 -10.02
C SER A 124 8.48 3.99 -10.76
N PRO A 125 8.06 4.41 -11.97
CA PRO A 125 7.07 3.65 -12.74
C PRO A 125 7.48 2.19 -12.97
N GLU A 126 8.77 1.93 -13.17
CA GLU A 126 9.33 0.59 -13.37
C GLU A 126 9.24 -0.23 -12.06
N GLN A 127 9.55 0.38 -10.93
CA GLN A 127 9.42 -0.24 -9.60
C GLN A 127 7.96 -0.51 -9.26
N GLN A 128 7.02 0.40 -9.60
CA GLN A 128 5.58 0.19 -9.42
C GLN A 128 5.11 -1.01 -10.24
N ALA A 129 5.48 -1.09 -11.54
CA ALA A 129 5.13 -2.21 -12.40
C ALA A 129 5.69 -3.55 -11.87
N TYR A 130 6.93 -3.52 -11.39
CA TYR A 130 7.56 -4.69 -10.77
C TYR A 130 6.83 -5.12 -9.50
N ALA A 131 6.55 -4.21 -8.57
CA ALA A 131 5.83 -4.49 -7.33
C ALA A 131 4.43 -5.09 -7.60
N LEU A 132 3.70 -4.57 -8.61
CA LEU A 132 2.40 -5.12 -9.02
C LEU A 132 2.53 -6.55 -9.58
N LYS A 133 3.56 -6.80 -10.41
CA LYS A 133 3.83 -8.13 -10.95
C LYS A 133 4.14 -9.12 -9.83
N ILE A 134 5.00 -8.75 -8.89
CA ILE A 134 5.36 -9.58 -7.74
C ILE A 134 4.14 -9.84 -6.87
N ALA A 135 3.40 -8.81 -6.49
CA ALA A 135 2.17 -8.97 -5.72
C ALA A 135 1.23 -10.00 -6.38
N ARG A 136 1.03 -9.90 -7.71
CA ARG A 136 0.18 -10.84 -8.44
C ARG A 136 0.71 -12.27 -8.39
N THR A 137 2.02 -12.51 -8.49
CA THR A 137 2.58 -13.86 -8.46
C THR A 137 2.52 -14.49 -7.07
N ARG A 138 2.67 -13.69 -6.01
CA ARG A 138 2.66 -14.16 -4.62
C ARG A 138 1.23 -14.37 -4.07
N LEU A 139 0.24 -13.62 -4.55
CA LEU A 139 -1.15 -13.83 -4.20
C LEU A 139 -1.64 -15.21 -4.67
N ARG A 140 -2.46 -15.88 -3.88
CA ARG A 140 -3.21 -17.07 -4.31
C ARG A 140 -4.30 -16.70 -5.32
N PRO A 141 -4.85 -17.65 -6.10
CA PRO A 141 -6.07 -17.40 -6.87
C PRO A 141 -7.19 -16.86 -5.98
N GLY A 142 -7.87 -15.79 -6.41
CA GLY A 142 -8.85 -15.07 -5.57
C GLY A 142 -8.23 -14.17 -4.49
N GLY A 143 -6.91 -14.10 -4.38
CA GLY A 143 -6.23 -13.20 -3.45
C GLY A 143 -6.36 -11.74 -3.87
N GLU A 144 -6.29 -10.84 -2.91
CA GLU A 144 -6.64 -9.43 -3.05
C GLU A 144 -5.42 -8.51 -3.01
N LEU A 145 -5.38 -7.53 -3.91
CA LEU A 145 -4.45 -6.40 -3.87
C LEU A 145 -5.22 -5.15 -3.44
N LEU A 146 -4.67 -4.38 -2.49
CA LEU A 146 -5.22 -3.08 -2.14
C LEU A 146 -4.10 -2.06 -1.93
N ILE A 147 -4.09 -1.03 -2.77
CA ILE A 147 -3.12 0.06 -2.71
C ILE A 147 -3.85 1.36 -2.39
N ALA A 148 -3.37 2.07 -1.39
CA ALA A 148 -3.88 3.37 -0.97
C ALA A 148 -2.78 4.43 -1.09
N ASP A 149 -2.97 5.46 -1.94
CA ASP A 149 -1.91 6.44 -2.17
C ASP A 149 -2.44 7.81 -2.61
N GLU A 150 -1.53 8.80 -2.63
CA GLU A 150 -1.83 10.14 -3.06
C GLU A 150 -1.90 10.23 -4.59
N VAL A 151 -2.92 10.93 -5.08
CA VAL A 151 -3.14 11.15 -6.51
C VAL A 151 -3.44 12.63 -6.78
N ALA A 152 -3.14 13.08 -8.00
CA ALA A 152 -3.58 14.40 -8.43
C ALA A 152 -5.10 14.43 -8.67
N PRO A 153 -5.81 15.52 -8.29
CA PRO A 153 -7.22 15.69 -8.60
C PRO A 153 -7.51 15.60 -10.10
N ARG A 154 -8.68 15.05 -10.45
CA ARG A 154 -9.11 14.93 -11.86
C ARG A 154 -9.52 16.29 -12.46
N SER A 155 -10.16 17.17 -11.68
CA SER A 155 -10.60 18.49 -12.12
C SER A 155 -9.43 19.39 -12.46
N GLY A 156 -9.43 20.01 -13.65
CA GLY A 156 -8.35 20.88 -14.13
C GLY A 156 -8.06 22.05 -13.18
N ALA A 157 -9.09 22.74 -12.69
CA ALA A 157 -8.93 23.86 -11.76
C ALA A 157 -8.39 23.39 -10.40
N ARG A 158 -8.91 22.26 -9.85
CA ARG A 158 -8.42 21.68 -8.61
C ARG A 158 -6.99 21.16 -8.77
N ARG A 159 -6.66 20.60 -9.93
CA ARG A 159 -5.32 20.12 -10.25
C ARG A 159 -4.31 21.24 -10.32
N ALA A 160 -4.65 22.35 -10.99
CA ALA A 160 -3.80 23.54 -11.02
C ALA A 160 -3.55 24.10 -9.63
N TRP A 161 -4.62 24.24 -8.82
CA TRP A 161 -4.52 24.69 -7.44
C TRP A 161 -3.69 23.73 -6.55
N TYR A 162 -3.87 22.43 -6.73
CA TYR A 162 -3.09 21.40 -6.05
C TYR A 162 -1.59 21.55 -6.33
N HIS A 163 -1.19 21.69 -7.61
CA HIS A 163 0.22 21.86 -7.96
C HIS A 163 0.78 23.21 -7.48
N LEU A 164 0.01 24.29 -7.60
CA LEU A 164 0.44 25.61 -7.12
C LEU A 164 0.73 25.62 -5.62
N ARG A 165 -0.11 24.96 -4.83
CA ARG A 165 0.09 24.86 -3.36
C ARG A 165 1.24 23.94 -2.96
N ARG A 166 1.54 22.94 -3.78
CA ARG A 166 2.64 22.00 -3.53
C ARG A 166 4.00 22.53 -3.98
N ALA A 167 4.05 23.40 -4.96
CA ALA A 167 5.30 23.88 -5.55
C ALA A 167 6.33 24.38 -4.52
N PRO A 168 5.99 25.28 -3.57
CA PRO A 168 6.95 25.74 -2.56
C PRO A 168 7.39 24.62 -1.61
N LEU A 169 6.49 23.69 -1.32
CA LEU A 169 6.74 22.57 -0.42
C LEU A 169 7.65 21.52 -1.09
N ILE A 170 7.41 21.22 -2.37
CA ILE A 170 8.25 20.33 -3.17
C ILE A 170 9.66 20.91 -3.27
N ALA A 171 9.79 22.21 -3.54
CA ALA A 171 11.07 22.89 -3.60
C ALA A 171 11.83 22.79 -2.28
N LEU A 172 11.13 23.04 -1.14
CA LEU A 172 11.73 22.91 0.19
C LEU A 172 12.14 21.47 0.50
N THR A 173 11.27 20.50 0.22
CA THR A 173 11.55 19.08 0.45
C THR A 173 12.74 18.62 -0.41
N TYR A 174 12.79 19.03 -1.67
CA TYR A 174 13.91 18.71 -2.55
C TYR A 174 15.23 19.27 -2.05
N VAL A 175 15.24 20.50 -1.54
CA VAL A 175 16.46 21.11 -0.95
C VAL A 175 16.93 20.34 0.28
N LEU A 176 15.99 19.87 1.11
CA LEU A 176 16.31 19.19 2.38
C LEU A 176 16.68 17.72 2.19
N THR A 177 16.04 17.02 1.27
CA THR A 177 16.14 15.54 1.18
C THR A 177 16.63 15.03 -0.18
N GLN A 178 16.83 15.94 -1.16
CA GLN A 178 17.21 15.63 -2.56
C GLN A 178 16.24 14.65 -3.26
N THR A 179 15.06 14.43 -2.69
CA THR A 179 14.02 13.55 -3.22
C THR A 179 12.66 14.25 -3.22
N THR A 180 11.73 13.79 -4.05
CA THR A 180 10.34 14.29 -4.09
C THR A 180 9.38 13.13 -4.24
N THR A 181 8.29 13.15 -3.47
CA THR A 181 7.15 12.27 -3.72
C THR A 181 6.34 12.81 -4.91
N ARG A 182 5.90 11.93 -5.79
CA ARG A 182 5.04 12.27 -6.92
C ARG A 182 3.69 11.60 -6.73
N PRO A 183 2.56 12.31 -6.97
CA PRO A 183 1.26 11.66 -6.95
C PRO A 183 1.23 10.53 -7.97
N VAL A 184 0.71 9.39 -7.58
CA VAL A 184 0.61 8.22 -8.48
C VAL A 184 -0.38 8.53 -9.60
N ALA A 185 0.00 8.20 -10.84
CA ALA A 185 -0.85 8.38 -12.00
C ALA A 185 -1.26 7.03 -12.60
N GLY A 186 -2.53 6.88 -12.98
CA GLY A 186 -2.99 5.69 -13.69
C GLY A 186 -2.90 4.38 -12.89
N LEU A 187 -2.90 4.44 -11.55
CA LEU A 187 -2.70 3.25 -10.70
C LEU A 187 -3.72 2.14 -11.00
N ALA A 188 -5.01 2.48 -11.14
CA ALA A 188 -6.04 1.49 -11.45
C ALA A 188 -5.81 0.83 -12.82
N ASP A 189 -5.32 1.57 -13.82
CA ASP A 189 -5.01 1.03 -15.14
C ASP A 189 -3.76 0.16 -15.08
N ALA A 190 -2.74 0.54 -14.32
CA ALA A 190 -1.56 -0.29 -14.07
C ALA A 190 -1.94 -1.62 -13.41
N VAL A 191 -2.83 -1.61 -12.42
CA VAL A 191 -3.36 -2.82 -11.77
C VAL A 191 -4.12 -3.69 -12.78
N ARG A 192 -4.99 -3.12 -13.63
CA ARG A 192 -5.69 -3.86 -14.71
C ARG A 192 -4.72 -4.47 -15.70
N THR A 193 -3.75 -3.69 -16.18
CA THR A 193 -2.75 -4.14 -17.16
C THR A 193 -1.87 -5.28 -16.62
N THR A 194 -1.64 -5.30 -15.30
CA THR A 194 -0.92 -6.41 -14.65
C THR A 194 -1.75 -7.70 -14.61
N GLY A 195 -3.06 -7.66 -14.94
CA GLY A 195 -3.94 -8.82 -15.04
C GLY A 195 -4.74 -9.13 -13.76
N PHE A 196 -4.93 -8.13 -12.91
CA PHE A 196 -5.94 -8.21 -11.86
C PHE A 196 -7.34 -8.01 -12.44
N ARG A 197 -8.35 -8.66 -11.84
CA ARG A 197 -9.77 -8.52 -12.18
C ARG A 197 -10.49 -7.73 -11.11
N GLU A 198 -11.74 -7.35 -11.37
CA GLU A 198 -12.61 -6.63 -10.45
C GLU A 198 -11.96 -5.35 -9.90
N VAL A 199 -11.17 -4.69 -10.74
CA VAL A 199 -10.41 -3.51 -10.31
C VAL A 199 -11.35 -2.34 -10.07
N THR A 200 -11.41 -1.93 -8.80
CA THR A 200 -12.19 -0.76 -8.35
C THR A 200 -11.26 0.35 -7.91
N GLU A 201 -11.67 1.59 -8.13
CA GLU A 201 -10.98 2.79 -7.68
C GLU A 201 -11.93 3.64 -6.86
N THR A 202 -11.61 3.85 -5.60
CA THR A 202 -12.36 4.74 -4.70
C THR A 202 -11.50 5.94 -4.36
N ARG A 203 -11.95 7.14 -4.72
CA ARG A 203 -11.27 8.39 -4.39
C ARG A 203 -11.88 9.05 -3.17
N ILE A 204 -11.02 9.54 -2.30
CA ILE A 204 -11.37 10.20 -1.05
C ILE A 204 -10.59 11.51 -0.90
N TRP A 205 -10.85 12.26 0.16
CA TRP A 205 -10.15 13.50 0.53
C TRP A 205 -10.12 14.55 -0.60
N GLU A 206 -11.31 14.88 -1.12
CA GLU A 206 -11.44 15.87 -2.20
C GLU A 206 -10.71 15.47 -3.49
N ASP A 207 -10.71 14.17 -3.81
CA ASP A 207 -10.10 13.60 -5.01
C ASP A 207 -8.56 13.59 -5.00
N THR A 208 -7.92 13.70 -3.81
CA THR A 208 -6.46 13.71 -3.69
C THR A 208 -5.84 12.42 -3.17
N PHE A 209 -6.67 11.45 -2.80
CA PHE A 209 -6.24 10.15 -2.28
C PHE A 209 -7.10 9.04 -2.90
N VAL A 210 -6.47 7.92 -3.23
CA VAL A 210 -7.14 6.81 -3.90
C VAL A 210 -6.92 5.50 -3.14
N LEU A 211 -7.95 4.65 -3.14
CA LEU A 211 -7.85 3.24 -2.81
C LEU A 211 -8.14 2.47 -4.09
N VAL A 212 -7.17 1.69 -4.56
CA VAL A 212 -7.32 0.79 -5.70
C VAL A 212 -7.28 -0.64 -5.19
N HIS A 213 -8.36 -1.35 -5.43
CA HIS A 213 -8.52 -2.77 -5.09
C HIS A 213 -8.58 -3.59 -6.39
N GLY A 214 -8.00 -4.78 -6.37
CA GLY A 214 -8.07 -5.74 -7.46
C GLY A 214 -7.97 -7.17 -6.94
N VAL A 215 -8.52 -8.12 -7.66
CA VAL A 215 -8.51 -9.54 -7.31
C VAL A 215 -7.65 -10.30 -8.31
N ARG A 216 -6.78 -11.19 -7.84
CA ARG A 216 -6.06 -12.10 -8.72
C ARG A 216 -7.04 -13.09 -9.35
N ALA A 217 -7.03 -13.16 -10.69
CA ALA A 217 -7.87 -14.13 -11.40
C ALA A 217 -7.57 -15.56 -10.95
N GLU A 218 -8.59 -16.39 -10.87
CA GLU A 218 -8.44 -17.83 -10.75
C GLU A 218 -7.68 -18.39 -11.95
N ALA A 219 -6.92 -19.46 -11.75
CA ALA A 219 -6.30 -20.16 -12.87
C ALA A 219 -7.41 -20.72 -13.77
N ALA A 220 -7.45 -20.30 -15.03
CA ALA A 220 -8.34 -20.91 -16.01
C ALA A 220 -7.95 -22.40 -16.13
N GLY A 221 -8.77 -23.31 -15.59
CA GLY A 221 -8.56 -24.74 -15.79
C GLY A 221 -8.63 -25.65 -14.58
N ALA A 222 -9.76 -25.64 -13.83
CA ALA A 222 -10.08 -26.74 -12.93
C ALA A 222 -11.56 -27.17 -13.01
N SER A 223 -12.18 -26.95 -14.17
CA SER A 223 -13.54 -27.43 -14.42
C SER A 223 -13.66 -27.99 -15.84
N ALA A 224 -13.10 -29.16 -16.10
CA ALA A 224 -13.52 -30.04 -17.19
C ALA A 224 -12.67 -31.34 -17.19
N SER A 225 -12.91 -32.24 -16.24
CA SER A 225 -12.66 -33.67 -16.47
C SER A 225 -13.33 -34.51 -15.39
N THR A 226 -14.65 -34.51 -15.36
CA THR A 226 -15.42 -35.58 -14.71
C THR A 226 -16.79 -35.63 -15.36
N GLU A 227 -16.79 -36.19 -16.58
CA GLU A 227 -17.94 -36.89 -17.19
C GLU A 227 -17.51 -37.38 -18.54
N GLU A 228 -17.05 -38.65 -18.59
CA GLU A 228 -17.30 -39.63 -19.68
C GLU A 228 -16.56 -40.89 -19.31
N GLY A 229 -17.34 -41.93 -18.99
CA GLY A 229 -16.84 -43.26 -18.76
C GLY A 229 -17.93 -44.15 -18.14
N SER A 230 -18.94 -44.48 -19.00
CA SER A 230 -19.91 -45.55 -18.71
C SER A 230 -19.26 -46.89 -18.55
#